data_fb237182956225d61e765d5cb4bd97df
#
_entry.id   fb237182956225d61e765d5cb4bd97df
#
_cell.length_a   1.000
_cell.length_b   1.000
_cell.length_c   1.000
_cell.angle_alpha   90.00
_cell.angle_beta   90.00
_cell.angle_gamma   90.00
#
_symmetry.space_group_name_H-M   'P 1'
#
loop_
_entity.id
_entity.type
_entity.pdbx_description
1 polymer ?
#
loop_
_entity_poly.entity_id
_entity_poly.type
_entity_poly.pdbx_seq_one_letter_code
_entity_poly.pdbx_strand_id
1 'polypeptide(L)'
;MAPKKKGKSEGLTAASPQPAKATPNWPAFTPLVPKSDLALEEVLQGQIVTIPNFWTATLCKNYVSFLSSLPLTTTPGKPKKGDAVRVNDRFQIDDPVFAERLWSQTALKSLVTEAQRKELWGGEVVGLNPNIRIYRYSKGQFFDQHYDDSNNVTLPGAPPTLARTTWTLLLYLTSPATGCIGGETVFYPYSPRKKSKDPTPEPFVVDLEAGLALLHRHGADCMLHEGREVTDGEKWVIRSDLCVKR
;
A
#
# COMPACT_ATOMS: atom_id res chain seq x y z
N MET A 1 52.60 14.55 33.32
CA MET A 1 52.53 14.43 31.82
C MET A 1 51.68 13.28 31.45
N ALA A 2 50.47 13.52 30.96
CA ALA A 2 49.52 12.46 30.51
C ALA A 2 49.53 12.39 28.98
N PRO A 3 49.47 11.20 28.35
CA PRO A 3 49.58 11.04 26.90
C PRO A 3 48.25 11.38 26.21
N LYS A 4 48.35 12.20 25.13
CA LYS A 4 47.24 12.54 24.25
C LYS A 4 46.80 11.32 23.40
N LYS A 5 45.52 10.92 23.54
CA LYS A 5 44.87 9.97 22.61
C LYS A 5 44.60 10.66 21.27
N LYS A 6 45.17 10.13 20.18
CA LYS A 6 44.84 10.47 18.81
C LYS A 6 43.48 9.85 18.46
N GLY A 7 42.49 10.67 18.17
CA GLY A 7 41.21 10.22 17.60
C GLY A 7 41.43 9.81 16.14
N LYS A 8 41.06 8.58 15.80
CA LYS A 8 40.90 8.14 14.41
C LYS A 8 39.56 8.69 13.89
N SER A 9 39.63 9.51 12.87
CA SER A 9 38.45 9.87 12.07
C SER A 9 38.11 8.67 11.16
N GLU A 10 37.04 7.95 11.48
CA GLU A 10 36.47 7.00 10.54
C GLU A 10 35.73 7.77 9.46
N GLY A 11 36.24 7.66 8.24
CA GLY A 11 35.63 8.25 7.05
C GLY A 11 34.27 7.59 6.79
N LEU A 12 33.21 8.39 6.81
CA LEU A 12 31.91 8.03 6.26
C LEU A 12 32.08 7.78 4.75
N THR A 13 32.16 6.53 4.36
CA THR A 13 32.02 6.13 2.95
C THR A 13 30.57 6.39 2.54
N ALA A 14 30.35 7.44 1.77
CA ALA A 14 29.09 7.71 1.10
C ALA A 14 28.75 6.50 0.22
N ALA A 15 27.64 5.84 0.50
CA ALA A 15 27.13 4.78 -0.36
C ALA A 15 26.86 5.35 -1.76
N SER A 16 27.47 4.75 -2.78
CA SER A 16 27.25 5.12 -4.18
C SER A 16 25.74 5.06 -4.48
N PRO A 17 25.16 6.04 -5.17
CA PRO A 17 23.76 6.01 -5.54
C PRO A 17 23.52 4.78 -6.42
N GLN A 18 22.59 3.91 -6.01
CA GLN A 18 22.16 2.80 -6.87
C GLN A 18 21.58 3.38 -8.16
N PRO A 19 21.89 2.79 -9.33
CA PRO A 19 21.32 3.27 -10.58
C PRO A 19 19.78 3.26 -10.48
N ALA A 20 19.16 4.34 -10.91
CA ALA A 20 17.70 4.46 -10.93
C ALA A 20 17.12 3.29 -11.74
N LYS A 21 16.15 2.58 -11.16
CA LYS A 21 15.44 1.51 -11.89
C LYS A 21 14.76 2.13 -13.11
N ALA A 22 14.89 1.49 -14.26
CA ALA A 22 14.14 1.91 -15.44
C ALA A 22 12.65 1.84 -15.18
N THR A 23 11.92 2.88 -15.56
CA THR A 23 10.46 2.93 -15.43
C THR A 23 9.84 1.83 -16.29
N PRO A 24 8.98 0.97 -15.71
CA PRO A 24 8.28 -0.06 -16.46
C PRO A 24 7.34 0.55 -17.52
N ASN A 25 7.18 -0.14 -18.64
CA ASN A 25 6.17 0.25 -19.61
C ASN A 25 4.79 -0.28 -19.18
N TRP A 26 4.17 0.42 -18.24
CA TRP A 26 2.90 0.03 -17.62
C TRP A 26 1.79 -0.12 -18.67
N PRO A 27 0.99 -1.19 -18.63
CA PRO A 27 -0.17 -1.34 -19.49
C PRO A 27 -1.17 -0.18 -19.34
N ALA A 28 -1.98 0.04 -20.37
CA ALA A 28 -3.11 0.96 -20.28
C ALA A 28 -4.15 0.43 -19.28
N PHE A 29 -4.88 1.34 -18.62
CA PHE A 29 -6.00 0.97 -17.74
C PHE A 29 -7.25 0.70 -18.60
N THR A 30 -7.30 -0.49 -19.20
CA THR A 30 -8.42 -0.88 -20.07
C THR A 30 -8.65 -2.40 -20.04
N PRO A 31 -9.91 -2.86 -19.98
CA PRO A 31 -11.13 -2.06 -19.81
C PRO A 31 -11.31 -1.60 -18.35
N LEU A 32 -11.87 -0.40 -18.16
CA LEU A 32 -12.29 0.10 -16.85
C LEU A 32 -13.79 -0.12 -16.64
N VAL A 33 -14.19 -0.20 -15.38
CA VAL A 33 -15.61 -0.15 -14.99
C VAL A 33 -16.10 1.29 -15.14
N PRO A 34 -17.30 1.54 -15.69
CA PRO A 34 -17.89 2.88 -15.74
C PRO A 34 -17.98 3.48 -14.32
N LYS A 35 -17.68 4.77 -14.20
CA LYS A 35 -17.73 5.46 -12.90
C LYS A 35 -19.12 5.36 -12.25
N SER A 36 -20.19 5.40 -13.03
CA SER A 36 -21.57 5.25 -12.55
C SER A 36 -21.84 3.95 -11.80
N ASP A 37 -21.03 2.93 -12.03
CA ASP A 37 -21.18 1.58 -11.48
C ASP A 37 -20.24 1.37 -10.26
N LEU A 38 -19.51 2.41 -9.88
CA LEU A 38 -18.57 2.37 -8.77
C LEU A 38 -19.07 3.21 -7.60
N ALA A 39 -18.96 2.67 -6.40
CA ALA A 39 -19.26 3.37 -5.15
C ALA A 39 -18.08 3.26 -4.18
N LEU A 40 -17.90 4.30 -3.38
CA LEU A 40 -16.99 4.31 -2.26
C LEU A 40 -17.79 3.91 -1.01
N GLU A 41 -17.41 2.77 -0.42
CA GLU A 41 -18.09 2.17 0.72
C GLU A 41 -17.21 2.28 1.97
N GLU A 42 -17.71 2.97 2.99
CA GLU A 42 -17.04 3.05 4.29
C GLU A 42 -17.45 1.84 5.13
N VAL A 43 -16.64 0.77 5.06
CA VAL A 43 -16.96 -0.50 5.71
C VAL A 43 -16.58 -0.53 7.19
N LEU A 44 -15.67 0.35 7.61
CA LEU A 44 -15.41 0.65 9.01
C LEU A 44 -15.19 2.16 9.16
N GLN A 45 -16.09 2.81 9.89
CA GLN A 45 -16.16 4.26 9.99
C GLN A 45 -14.80 4.89 10.33
N GLY A 46 -14.35 5.83 9.50
CA GLY A 46 -13.10 6.57 9.65
C GLY A 46 -11.82 5.75 9.53
N GLN A 47 -11.91 4.45 9.22
CA GLN A 47 -10.77 3.53 9.25
C GLN A 47 -10.58 2.74 7.96
N ILE A 48 -11.65 2.20 7.37
CA ILE A 48 -11.57 1.31 6.21
C ILE A 48 -12.64 1.69 5.20
N VAL A 49 -12.19 1.88 3.98
CA VAL A 49 -13.02 2.22 2.82
C VAL A 49 -12.70 1.24 1.70
N THR A 50 -13.72 0.78 0.99
CA THR A 50 -13.55 -0.07 -0.19
C THR A 50 -14.19 0.55 -1.43
N ILE A 51 -13.69 0.19 -2.59
CA ILE A 51 -14.31 0.43 -3.89
C ILE A 51 -14.38 -0.93 -4.59
N PRO A 52 -15.51 -1.64 -4.45
CA PRO A 52 -15.71 -2.92 -5.13
C PRO A 52 -15.65 -2.75 -6.66
N ASN A 53 -15.13 -3.76 -7.35
CA ASN A 53 -15.01 -3.77 -8.80
C ASN A 53 -14.29 -2.56 -9.41
N PHE A 54 -13.38 -1.93 -8.66
CA PHE A 54 -12.63 -0.75 -9.11
C PHE A 54 -11.87 -1.02 -10.42
N TRP A 55 -11.34 -2.22 -10.58
CA TRP A 55 -10.80 -2.74 -11.83
C TRP A 55 -11.58 -3.97 -12.30
N THR A 56 -11.71 -4.13 -13.62
CA THR A 56 -12.29 -5.33 -14.19
C THR A 56 -11.37 -6.54 -13.98
N ALA A 57 -11.94 -7.75 -13.93
CA ALA A 57 -11.16 -8.99 -13.86
C ALA A 57 -10.18 -9.13 -15.04
N THR A 58 -10.55 -8.67 -16.22
CA THR A 58 -9.67 -8.64 -17.40
C THR A 58 -8.47 -7.74 -17.19
N LEU A 59 -8.68 -6.53 -16.66
CA LEU A 59 -7.60 -5.60 -16.36
C LEU A 59 -6.66 -6.17 -15.28
N CYS A 60 -7.20 -6.74 -14.22
CA CYS A 60 -6.42 -7.42 -13.18
C CYS A 60 -5.55 -8.54 -13.77
N LYS A 61 -6.12 -9.40 -14.59
CA LYS A 61 -5.38 -10.49 -15.27
C LYS A 61 -4.23 -9.96 -16.13
N ASN A 62 -4.49 -8.90 -16.93
CA ASN A 62 -3.48 -8.28 -17.78
C ASN A 62 -2.33 -7.70 -16.92
N TYR A 63 -2.67 -7.06 -15.80
CA TYR A 63 -1.66 -6.53 -14.89
C TYR A 63 -0.88 -7.63 -14.18
N VAL A 64 -1.50 -8.71 -13.70
CA VAL A 64 -0.79 -9.87 -13.13
C VAL A 64 0.22 -10.42 -14.12
N SER A 65 -0.17 -10.62 -15.38
CA SER A 65 0.73 -11.09 -16.45
C SER A 65 1.92 -10.15 -16.66
N PHE A 66 1.69 -8.85 -16.69
CA PHE A 66 2.75 -7.84 -16.81
C PHE A 66 3.65 -7.81 -15.56
N LEU A 67 3.06 -7.75 -14.36
CA LEU A 67 3.78 -7.64 -13.10
C LEU A 67 4.67 -8.85 -12.82
N SER A 68 4.27 -10.04 -13.29
CA SER A 68 5.08 -11.27 -13.17
C SER A 68 6.39 -11.20 -13.96
N SER A 69 6.50 -10.31 -14.96
CA SER A 69 7.73 -10.08 -15.72
C SER A 69 8.71 -9.09 -15.06
N LEU A 70 8.27 -8.39 -14.00
CA LEU A 70 9.13 -7.43 -13.31
C LEU A 70 10.18 -8.14 -12.44
N PRO A 71 11.35 -7.51 -12.21
CA PRO A 71 12.40 -8.06 -11.35
C PRO A 71 12.01 -7.93 -9.87
N LEU A 72 11.17 -8.84 -9.40
CA LEU A 72 10.77 -8.92 -8.01
C LEU A 72 11.94 -9.39 -7.14
N THR A 73 12.04 -8.83 -5.94
CA THR A 73 13.02 -9.24 -4.93
C THR A 73 12.30 -9.80 -3.72
N THR A 74 12.66 -11.01 -3.31
CA THR A 74 12.12 -11.64 -2.10
C THR A 74 12.61 -10.90 -0.86
N THR A 75 11.70 -10.52 0.02
CA THR A 75 12.05 -9.89 1.30
C THR A 75 12.70 -10.93 2.20
N PRO A 76 13.78 -10.59 2.92
CA PRO A 76 14.38 -11.52 3.86
C PRO A 76 13.42 -11.80 5.02
N GLY A 77 13.23 -13.06 5.37
CA GLY A 77 12.37 -13.50 6.48
C GLY A 77 12.91 -13.16 7.88
N LYS A 78 14.01 -12.39 7.98
CA LYS A 78 14.59 -11.90 9.25
C LYS A 78 14.42 -10.40 9.35
N PRO A 79 13.38 -9.90 10.04
CA PRO A 79 13.19 -8.47 10.24
C PRO A 79 14.26 -7.91 11.18
N LYS A 80 14.48 -6.59 11.13
CA LYS A 80 15.21 -5.90 12.19
C LYS A 80 14.44 -6.02 13.50
N LYS A 81 15.14 -5.91 14.62
CA LYS A 81 14.50 -5.96 15.94
C LYS A 81 13.40 -4.88 16.04
N GLY A 82 12.18 -5.32 16.23
CA GLY A 82 11.00 -4.45 16.34
C GLY A 82 10.18 -4.30 15.06
N ASP A 83 10.68 -4.76 13.90
CA ASP A 83 9.91 -4.80 12.67
C ASP A 83 9.06 -6.08 12.60
N ALA A 84 7.88 -6.00 11.98
CA ALA A 84 7.05 -7.16 11.71
C ALA A 84 7.71 -8.08 10.67
N VAL A 85 7.49 -9.39 10.82
CA VAL A 85 7.96 -10.36 9.82
C VAL A 85 7.15 -10.18 8.54
N ARG A 86 7.85 -10.05 7.44
CA ARG A 86 7.24 -10.03 6.11
C ARG A 86 8.00 -10.94 5.18
N VAL A 87 7.30 -11.88 4.58
CA VAL A 87 7.83 -12.76 3.56
C VAL A 87 6.99 -12.59 2.31
N ASN A 88 7.55 -11.96 1.30
CA ASN A 88 6.89 -11.74 0.00
C ASN A 88 7.92 -11.37 -1.05
N ASP A 89 7.53 -11.45 -2.30
CA ASP A 89 8.29 -10.88 -3.39
C ASP A 89 7.76 -9.46 -3.68
N ARG A 90 8.69 -8.52 -3.91
CA ARG A 90 8.33 -7.12 -4.10
C ARG A 90 9.12 -6.46 -5.22
N PHE A 91 8.45 -5.56 -5.91
CA PHE A 91 9.05 -4.54 -6.75
C PHE A 91 8.62 -3.18 -6.21
N GLN A 92 9.54 -2.20 -6.23
CA GLN A 92 9.25 -0.84 -5.77
C GLN A 92 9.95 0.15 -6.68
N ILE A 93 9.23 1.19 -7.05
CA ILE A 93 9.72 2.28 -7.89
C ILE A 93 9.05 3.59 -7.51
N ASP A 94 9.78 4.69 -7.62
CA ASP A 94 9.23 6.04 -7.55
C ASP A 94 8.81 6.46 -8.96
N ASP A 95 7.50 6.43 -9.25
CA ASP A 95 6.93 6.67 -10.58
C ASP A 95 5.75 7.64 -10.49
N PRO A 96 6.00 8.95 -10.54
CA PRO A 96 4.94 9.95 -10.48
C PRO A 96 4.01 9.92 -11.69
N VAL A 97 4.47 9.42 -12.84
CA VAL A 97 3.63 9.31 -14.04
C VAL A 97 2.60 8.21 -13.87
N PHE A 98 3.01 7.05 -13.35
CA PHE A 98 2.06 5.98 -13.06
C PHE A 98 1.09 6.37 -11.94
N ALA A 99 1.58 7.00 -10.87
CA ALA A 99 0.74 7.48 -9.78
C ALA A 99 -0.34 8.47 -10.28
N GLU A 100 0.04 9.44 -11.12
CA GLU A 100 -0.88 10.40 -11.72
C GLU A 100 -1.88 9.72 -12.68
N ARG A 101 -1.44 8.77 -13.49
CA ARG A 101 -2.34 7.99 -14.35
C ARG A 101 -3.36 7.20 -13.53
N LEU A 102 -2.91 6.50 -12.47
CA LEU A 102 -3.82 5.75 -11.60
C LEU A 102 -4.82 6.68 -10.90
N TRP A 103 -4.38 7.87 -10.51
CA TRP A 103 -5.22 8.88 -9.87
C TRP A 103 -6.25 9.48 -10.83
N SER A 104 -5.82 9.92 -12.03
CA SER A 104 -6.65 10.77 -12.91
C SER A 104 -7.34 10.01 -14.05
N GLN A 105 -6.80 8.88 -14.50
CA GLN A 105 -7.37 8.09 -15.61
C GLN A 105 -8.32 6.99 -15.16
N THR A 106 -8.44 6.77 -13.83
CA THR A 106 -9.43 5.88 -13.23
C THR A 106 -10.49 6.71 -12.50
N ALA A 107 -11.52 6.06 -11.96
CA ALA A 107 -12.54 6.73 -11.15
C ALA A 107 -12.04 7.22 -9.78
N LEU A 108 -10.80 6.90 -9.38
CA LEU A 108 -10.31 7.12 -8.02
C LEU A 108 -10.40 8.59 -7.61
N LYS A 109 -9.86 9.50 -8.43
CA LYS A 109 -9.90 10.94 -8.15
C LYS A 109 -11.31 11.42 -7.88
N SER A 110 -12.24 11.12 -8.77
CA SER A 110 -13.60 11.58 -8.64
C SER A 110 -14.30 10.98 -7.41
N LEU A 111 -14.15 9.68 -7.14
CA LEU A 111 -14.75 9.02 -5.98
C LEU A 111 -14.21 9.58 -4.65
N VAL A 112 -12.92 9.90 -4.59
CA VAL A 112 -12.29 10.44 -3.38
C VAL A 112 -12.61 11.92 -3.19
N THR A 113 -12.69 12.73 -4.26
CA THR A 113 -12.86 14.19 -4.13
C THR A 113 -14.30 14.65 -4.13
N GLU A 114 -15.23 13.94 -4.80
CA GLU A 114 -16.64 14.34 -4.90
C GLU A 114 -17.42 14.23 -3.58
N ALA A 115 -17.01 13.37 -2.70
CA ALA A 115 -17.76 13.06 -1.49
C ALA A 115 -17.70 14.14 -0.39
N GLN A 116 -17.11 15.33 -0.62
CA GLN A 116 -16.84 16.36 0.41
C GLN A 116 -16.24 15.80 1.71
N ARG A 117 -15.55 14.65 1.62
CA ARG A 117 -15.04 13.88 2.75
C ARG A 117 -13.60 14.26 3.12
N LYS A 118 -13.26 15.55 3.06
CA LYS A 118 -11.91 16.02 3.45
C LYS A 118 -11.53 15.56 4.85
N GLU A 119 -12.48 15.53 5.76
CA GLU A 119 -12.29 15.08 7.14
C GLU A 119 -11.93 13.60 7.21
N LEU A 120 -12.60 12.75 6.43
CA LEU A 120 -12.31 11.33 6.33
C LEU A 120 -10.85 11.09 5.94
N TRP A 121 -10.39 11.80 4.92
CA TRP A 121 -9.02 11.64 4.40
C TRP A 121 -7.95 12.31 5.26
N GLY A 122 -8.34 13.15 6.22
CA GLY A 122 -7.44 13.93 7.06
C GLY A 122 -6.91 15.20 6.37
N GLY A 123 -7.60 15.68 5.33
CA GLY A 123 -7.30 16.89 4.59
C GLY A 123 -7.72 16.85 3.13
N GLU A 124 -7.31 17.85 2.36
CA GLU A 124 -7.52 17.92 0.91
C GLU A 124 -6.62 16.91 0.20
N VAL A 125 -7.23 15.88 -0.43
CA VAL A 125 -6.47 14.90 -1.21
C VAL A 125 -6.02 15.52 -2.53
N VAL A 126 -4.71 15.45 -2.78
CA VAL A 126 -4.05 16.09 -3.94
C VAL A 126 -3.44 15.08 -4.91
N GLY A 127 -3.51 13.79 -4.62
CA GLY A 127 -3.00 12.73 -5.49
C GLY A 127 -2.56 11.48 -4.73
N LEU A 128 -1.79 10.65 -5.43
CA LEU A 128 -1.19 9.43 -4.91
C LEU A 128 0.31 9.59 -4.67
N ASN A 129 0.83 8.84 -3.71
CA ASN A 129 2.25 8.71 -3.46
C ASN A 129 2.95 8.12 -4.72
N PRO A 130 3.97 8.80 -5.29
CA PRO A 130 4.74 8.27 -6.41
C PRO A 130 5.43 6.93 -6.13
N ASN A 131 5.64 6.60 -4.86
CA ASN A 131 6.27 5.35 -4.46
C ASN A 131 5.32 4.17 -4.67
N ILE A 132 5.37 3.60 -5.87
CA ILE A 132 4.55 2.45 -6.26
C ILE A 132 5.22 1.16 -5.81
N ARG A 133 4.45 0.32 -5.14
CA ARG A 133 4.91 -0.96 -4.58
C ARG A 133 4.05 -2.09 -5.13
N ILE A 134 4.71 -3.08 -5.70
CA ILE A 134 4.08 -4.30 -6.16
C ILE A 134 4.45 -5.41 -5.19
N TYR A 135 3.46 -6.14 -4.73
CA TYR A 135 3.64 -7.28 -3.84
C TYR A 135 3.05 -8.53 -4.48
N ARG A 136 3.84 -9.59 -4.47
CA ARG A 136 3.39 -10.96 -4.68
C ARG A 136 3.59 -11.73 -3.39
N TYR A 137 2.55 -12.43 -2.96
CA TYR A 137 2.62 -13.41 -1.89
C TYR A 137 2.26 -14.76 -2.49
N SER A 138 3.18 -15.71 -2.44
CA SER A 138 2.99 -17.10 -2.82
C SER A 138 2.66 -17.94 -1.59
N LYS A 139 2.32 -19.21 -1.77
CA LYS A 139 2.02 -20.15 -0.68
C LYS A 139 3.06 -20.09 0.45
N GLY A 140 2.60 -19.97 1.69
CA GLY A 140 3.43 -19.84 2.90
C GLY A 140 3.94 -18.42 3.16
N GLN A 141 3.63 -17.44 2.29
CA GLN A 141 4.05 -16.04 2.46
C GLN A 141 2.96 -15.20 3.10
N PHE A 142 3.38 -14.24 3.94
CA PHE A 142 2.49 -13.40 4.75
C PHE A 142 3.17 -12.08 5.13
N PHE A 143 2.41 -11.18 5.75
CA PHE A 143 2.92 -10.00 6.42
C PHE A 143 2.29 -9.93 7.81
N ASP A 144 3.12 -10.11 8.83
CA ASP A 144 2.72 -10.15 10.23
C ASP A 144 2.12 -8.81 10.71
N GLN A 145 1.54 -8.81 11.89
CA GLN A 145 0.88 -7.66 12.50
C GLN A 145 1.80 -6.43 12.57
N HIS A 146 1.34 -5.32 12.00
CA HIS A 146 2.10 -4.07 11.93
C HIS A 146 1.19 -2.83 11.88
N TYR A 147 1.81 -1.68 11.99
CA TYR A 147 1.21 -0.38 11.71
C TYR A 147 1.91 0.24 10.51
N ASP A 148 1.15 0.94 9.68
CA ASP A 148 1.69 1.74 8.58
C ASP A 148 1.93 3.19 9.04
N ASP A 149 3.10 3.76 8.72
CA ASP A 149 3.47 5.13 9.06
C ASP A 149 3.09 6.13 7.97
N SER A 150 2.76 7.37 8.40
CA SER A 150 2.64 8.51 7.49
C SER A 150 4.02 9.00 7.03
N ASN A 151 4.10 9.39 5.75
CA ASN A 151 5.30 9.95 5.16
C ASN A 151 5.04 11.34 4.56
N ASN A 152 6.01 12.24 4.70
CA ASN A 152 6.01 13.49 3.94
C ASN A 152 6.52 13.22 2.54
N VAL A 153 5.81 13.76 1.56
CA VAL A 153 6.13 13.61 0.14
C VAL A 153 6.02 14.96 -0.56
N THR A 154 6.78 15.14 -1.63
CA THR A 154 6.64 16.28 -2.53
C THR A 154 6.13 15.75 -3.86
N LEU A 155 4.89 16.10 -4.19
CA LEU A 155 4.30 15.74 -5.48
C LEU A 155 4.81 16.68 -6.55
N PRO A 156 5.16 16.16 -7.75
CA PRO A 156 5.62 17.00 -8.85
C PRO A 156 4.51 17.94 -9.33
N GLY A 157 4.91 19.10 -9.80
CA GLY A 157 4.01 20.16 -10.30
C GLY A 157 4.76 21.48 -10.44
N ALA A 158 4.11 22.51 -10.91
CA ALA A 158 4.65 23.85 -11.03
C ALA A 158 3.72 24.86 -10.35
N PRO A 159 3.91 25.16 -9.06
CA PRO A 159 4.93 24.70 -8.13
C PRO A 159 4.71 23.28 -7.60
N PRO A 160 5.77 22.61 -7.09
CA PRO A 160 5.63 21.33 -6.40
C PRO A 160 4.70 21.42 -5.19
N THR A 161 3.92 20.37 -4.93
CA THR A 161 2.96 20.33 -3.83
C THR A 161 3.53 19.54 -2.65
N LEU A 162 3.65 20.20 -1.49
CA LEU A 162 4.00 19.52 -0.24
C LEU A 162 2.78 18.78 0.28
N ALA A 163 2.94 17.49 0.53
CA ALA A 163 1.87 16.62 0.98
C ALA A 163 2.37 15.66 2.06
N ARG A 164 1.43 14.96 2.69
CA ARG A 164 1.70 13.80 3.55
C ARG A 164 0.76 12.68 3.18
N THR A 165 1.19 11.44 3.36
CA THR A 165 0.33 10.27 3.18
C THR A 165 -0.54 10.05 4.41
N THR A 166 -1.79 9.64 4.22
CA THR A 166 -2.77 9.46 5.31
C THR A 166 -3.54 8.15 5.21
N TRP A 167 -3.67 7.59 4.01
CA TRP A 167 -4.37 6.33 3.76
C TRP A 167 -3.56 5.46 2.82
N THR A 168 -3.41 4.19 3.17
CA THR A 168 -2.82 3.17 2.30
C THR A 168 -3.88 2.74 1.30
N LEU A 169 -3.53 2.72 0.01
CA LEU A 169 -4.31 2.14 -1.07
C LEU A 169 -3.73 0.79 -1.43
N LEU A 170 -4.52 -0.27 -1.32
CA LEU A 170 -4.21 -1.61 -1.82
C LEU A 170 -5.20 -1.97 -2.92
N LEU A 171 -4.71 -2.25 -4.12
CA LEU A 171 -5.51 -2.76 -5.22
C LEU A 171 -5.24 -4.24 -5.36
N TYR A 172 -6.24 -5.06 -5.08
CA TYR A 172 -6.15 -6.52 -5.18
C TYR A 172 -6.35 -6.96 -6.63
N LEU A 173 -5.43 -7.78 -7.14
CA LEU A 173 -5.47 -8.26 -8.53
C LEU A 173 -5.87 -9.73 -8.63
N THR A 174 -5.93 -10.43 -7.50
CA THR A 174 -6.25 -11.86 -7.40
C THR A 174 -7.25 -12.10 -6.28
N SER A 175 -7.94 -13.23 -6.36
CA SER A 175 -8.98 -13.64 -5.42
C SER A 175 -9.12 -15.18 -5.43
N PRO A 176 -9.97 -15.78 -4.58
CA PRO A 176 -10.29 -17.22 -4.66
C PRO A 176 -10.76 -17.65 -6.04
N ALA A 177 -11.52 -16.79 -6.76
CA ALA A 177 -11.95 -17.07 -8.13
C ALA A 177 -10.80 -17.15 -9.14
N THR A 178 -9.62 -16.59 -8.81
CA THR A 178 -8.39 -16.68 -9.62
C THR A 178 -7.38 -17.69 -9.06
N GLY A 179 -7.76 -18.46 -8.04
CA GLY A 179 -6.94 -19.52 -7.43
C GLY A 179 -6.11 -19.06 -6.23
N CYS A 180 -6.28 -17.85 -5.71
CA CYS A 180 -5.58 -17.38 -4.51
C CYS A 180 -6.42 -17.71 -3.27
N ILE A 181 -5.96 -18.58 -2.41
CA ILE A 181 -6.62 -18.97 -1.16
C ILE A 181 -5.83 -18.44 0.03
N GLY A 182 -6.53 -17.87 1.01
CA GLY A 182 -5.92 -17.15 2.13
C GLY A 182 -5.46 -15.74 1.71
N GLY A 183 -4.59 -15.14 2.51
CA GLY A 183 -4.01 -13.84 2.21
C GLY A 183 -4.93 -12.65 2.51
N GLU A 184 -6.02 -12.81 3.23
CA GLU A 184 -6.94 -11.74 3.63
C GLU A 184 -6.19 -10.64 4.38
N THR A 185 -6.66 -9.39 4.28
CA THR A 185 -6.16 -8.31 5.13
C THR A 185 -7.03 -8.20 6.36
N VAL A 186 -6.43 -8.34 7.54
CA VAL A 186 -7.13 -8.38 8.83
C VAL A 186 -6.75 -7.17 9.66
N PHE A 187 -7.76 -6.50 10.22
CA PHE A 187 -7.61 -5.33 11.07
C PHE A 187 -8.07 -5.65 12.48
N TYR A 188 -7.31 -5.20 13.47
CA TYR A 188 -7.56 -5.43 14.88
C TYR A 188 -8.00 -4.12 15.55
N PRO A 189 -9.29 -4.00 15.93
CA PRO A 189 -9.82 -2.77 16.52
C PRO A 189 -9.32 -2.51 17.95
N TYR A 190 -8.46 -3.37 18.47
CA TYR A 190 -7.87 -3.26 19.80
C TYR A 190 -6.35 -3.25 19.73
N SER A 191 -5.72 -2.51 20.63
CA SER A 191 -4.26 -2.58 20.81
C SER A 191 -3.94 -3.63 21.87
N PRO A 192 -3.08 -4.63 21.58
CA PRO A 192 -2.67 -5.64 22.56
C PRO A 192 -1.96 -5.02 23.79
N ARG A 193 -1.57 -3.75 23.71
CA ARG A 193 -0.94 -3.01 24.83
C ARG A 193 -1.94 -2.48 25.86
N LYS A 194 -3.24 -2.42 25.54
CA LYS A 194 -4.29 -2.01 26.49
C LYS A 194 -4.93 -3.26 27.08
N LYS A 195 -4.62 -3.55 28.35
CA LYS A 195 -5.38 -4.53 29.13
C LYS A 195 -6.76 -3.93 29.40
N SER A 196 -7.76 -4.29 28.61
CA SER A 196 -9.17 -4.01 28.91
C SER A 196 -9.76 -5.22 29.63
N LYS A 197 -10.75 -4.97 30.52
CA LYS A 197 -11.59 -6.00 31.11
C LYS A 197 -12.76 -6.37 30.20
N ASP A 198 -12.95 -5.57 29.14
CA ASP A 198 -14.02 -5.78 28.18
C ASP A 198 -13.67 -6.90 27.18
N PRO A 199 -14.67 -7.60 26.63
CA PRO A 199 -14.44 -8.58 25.57
C PRO A 199 -13.63 -7.96 24.44
N THR A 200 -12.62 -8.67 23.94
CA THR A 200 -11.85 -8.25 22.78
C THR A 200 -12.76 -8.22 21.56
N PRO A 201 -12.89 -7.06 20.89
CA PRO A 201 -13.69 -7.00 19.66
C PRO A 201 -13.15 -7.96 18.60
N GLU A 202 -14.06 -8.53 17.80
CA GLU A 202 -13.66 -9.40 16.69
C GLU A 202 -12.82 -8.63 15.66
N PRO A 203 -11.79 -9.26 15.09
CA PRO A 203 -11.04 -8.70 13.99
C PRO A 203 -11.92 -8.41 12.78
N PHE A 204 -11.67 -7.30 12.09
CA PHE A 204 -12.32 -6.99 10.84
C PHE A 204 -11.51 -7.58 9.68
N VAL A 205 -12.14 -8.43 8.88
CA VAL A 205 -11.49 -9.13 7.76
C VAL A 205 -11.96 -8.52 6.45
N VAL A 206 -11.01 -8.17 5.58
CA VAL A 206 -11.29 -7.80 4.20
C VAL A 206 -10.83 -8.94 3.31
N ASP A 207 -11.81 -9.60 2.69
CA ASP A 207 -11.58 -10.70 1.77
C ASP A 207 -10.90 -10.24 0.48
N LEU A 208 -10.26 -11.17 -0.21
CA LEU A 208 -9.64 -10.89 -1.50
C LEU A 208 -10.70 -10.95 -2.60
N GLU A 209 -10.90 -9.81 -3.25
CA GLU A 209 -11.68 -9.71 -4.48
C GLU A 209 -10.83 -9.08 -5.59
N ALA A 210 -10.71 -9.77 -6.71
CA ALA A 210 -9.95 -9.23 -7.84
C ALA A 210 -10.62 -7.95 -8.37
N GLY A 211 -9.87 -6.84 -8.35
CA GLY A 211 -10.36 -5.53 -8.73
C GLY A 211 -10.87 -4.68 -7.56
N LEU A 212 -10.89 -5.19 -6.34
CA LEU A 212 -11.20 -4.40 -5.14
C LEU A 212 -10.08 -3.40 -4.86
N ALA A 213 -10.41 -2.12 -4.67
CA ALA A 213 -9.52 -1.15 -4.05
C ALA A 213 -9.88 -1.01 -2.57
N LEU A 214 -8.94 -1.34 -1.70
CA LEU A 214 -9.02 -1.16 -0.26
C LEU A 214 -8.21 0.08 0.12
N LEU A 215 -8.83 1.00 0.85
CA LEU A 215 -8.15 2.11 1.50
C LEU A 215 -8.27 1.95 3.01
N HIS A 216 -7.16 2.03 3.72
CA HIS A 216 -7.19 2.02 5.18
C HIS A 216 -6.33 3.14 5.74
N ARG A 217 -6.79 3.72 6.86
CA ARG A 217 -6.12 4.83 7.52
C ARG A 217 -4.77 4.39 8.08
N HIS A 218 -3.76 5.27 7.96
CA HIS A 218 -2.44 5.00 8.50
C HIS A 218 -1.88 6.19 9.31
N GLY A 219 -0.65 6.04 9.84
CA GLY A 219 -0.04 7.02 10.74
C GLY A 219 -0.53 6.88 12.17
N ALA A 220 -0.78 8.00 12.85
CA ALA A 220 -1.14 8.01 14.28
C ALA A 220 -2.42 7.23 14.60
N ASP A 221 -3.37 7.19 13.64
CA ASP A 221 -4.66 6.53 13.79
C ASP A 221 -4.71 5.16 13.08
N CYS A 222 -3.56 4.61 12.68
CA CYS A 222 -3.47 3.32 12.02
C CYS A 222 -3.94 2.20 12.95
N MET A 223 -4.83 1.34 12.46
CA MET A 223 -5.18 0.10 13.14
C MET A 223 -4.05 -0.92 12.97
N LEU A 224 -3.82 -1.74 14.01
CA LEU A 224 -2.98 -2.92 13.88
C LEU A 224 -3.59 -3.82 12.81
N HIS A 225 -2.79 -4.26 11.85
CA HIS A 225 -3.29 -5.09 10.75
C HIS A 225 -2.22 -6.04 10.24
N GLU A 226 -2.66 -7.08 9.53
CA GLU A 226 -1.81 -8.09 8.91
C GLU A 226 -2.33 -8.48 7.52
N GLY A 227 -1.44 -9.06 6.72
CA GLY A 227 -1.82 -9.88 5.57
C GLY A 227 -1.63 -11.34 5.93
N ARG A 228 -2.74 -12.09 6.05
CA ARG A 228 -2.69 -13.53 6.38
C ARG A 228 -1.86 -14.30 5.38
N GLU A 229 -1.46 -15.49 5.78
CA GLU A 229 -0.73 -16.42 4.93
C GLU A 229 -1.56 -16.81 3.70
N VAL A 230 -0.92 -16.79 2.53
CA VAL A 230 -1.46 -17.40 1.32
C VAL A 230 -1.26 -18.92 1.43
N THR A 231 -2.37 -19.65 1.44
CA THR A 231 -2.33 -21.11 1.59
C THR A 231 -2.31 -21.85 0.26
N ASP A 232 -2.75 -21.21 -0.82
CA ASP A 232 -2.61 -21.71 -2.19
C ASP A 232 -2.66 -20.57 -3.22
N GLY A 233 -2.03 -20.76 -4.39
CA GLY A 233 -1.94 -19.78 -5.46
C GLY A 233 -1.07 -18.57 -5.11
N GLU A 234 -1.42 -17.40 -5.65
CA GLU A 234 -0.66 -16.16 -5.48
C GLU A 234 -1.59 -14.96 -5.24
N LYS A 235 -1.27 -14.16 -4.22
CA LYS A 235 -1.88 -12.85 -3.98
C LYS A 235 -1.02 -11.78 -4.65
N TRP A 236 -1.63 -11.01 -5.57
CA TRP A 236 -0.99 -9.87 -6.21
C TRP A 236 -1.65 -8.56 -5.79
N VAL A 237 -0.84 -7.58 -5.41
CA VAL A 237 -1.30 -6.28 -4.91
C VAL A 237 -0.46 -5.16 -5.50
N ILE A 238 -1.13 -4.10 -5.97
CA ILE A 238 -0.50 -2.79 -6.21
C ILE A 238 -0.78 -1.92 -4.98
N ARG A 239 0.27 -1.32 -4.41
CA ARG A 239 0.15 -0.39 -3.29
C ARG A 239 0.65 1.01 -3.68
N SER A 240 -0.13 2.00 -3.31
CA SER A 240 0.26 3.39 -3.18
C SER A 240 -0.36 3.95 -1.89
N ASP A 241 -0.35 5.26 -1.71
CA ASP A 241 -1.00 5.90 -0.56
C ASP A 241 -1.69 7.20 -1.04
N LEU A 242 -2.84 7.58 -0.44
CA LEU A 242 -3.43 8.91 -0.65
C LEU A 242 -2.56 9.99 0.00
N CYS A 243 -2.37 11.06 -0.73
CA CYS A 243 -1.62 12.23 -0.30
C CYS A 243 -2.55 13.40 -0.04
N VAL A 244 -2.50 13.97 1.16
CA VAL A 244 -3.21 15.19 1.52
C VAL A 244 -2.25 16.37 1.57
N LYS A 245 -2.73 17.53 1.17
CA LYS A 245 -1.98 18.79 1.18
C LYS A 245 -1.57 19.15 2.61
N ARG A 246 -0.35 19.65 2.76
CA ARG A 246 0.19 20.15 4.03
C ARG A 246 -0.01 21.65 4.14
#